data_d76a595102046d70f6b8e4ff3072cca7
#
_entry.id   d76a595102046d70f6b8e4ff3072cca7
#
_cell.length_a   1.000
_cell.length_b   1.000
_cell.length_c   1.000
_cell.angle_alpha   90.00
_cell.angle_beta   90.00
_cell.angle_gamma   90.00
#
_symmetry.space_group_name_H-M   'P 1'
#
loop_
_entity.id
_entity.type
_entity.pdbx_description
1 polymer ?
#
loop_
_entity_poly.entity_id
_entity_poly.type
_entity_poly.pdbx_seq_one_letter_code
_entity_poly.pdbx_strand_id
1 'polypeptide(L)'
;NRTIWARYGVFEPIWAPVWERTVQWLDGIEATTTLHGLVQPRLEPEIVFGFRAAPRAGMNEAELTGCLAWVAHGYEIVHTHFDGWRFTAADPVADFALHGRLLVGPRVPVDAFKRLGEELAALELTLSCDGRELETGHGRNVLGGPLNALRLWVDAMAQRTPAWPI
;
A
#
# COMPACT_ATOMS: atom_id res chain seq x y z
N ASN A 1 2.40 9.60 1.54
CA ASN A 1 2.50 11.02 1.17
C ASN A 1 3.36 11.77 2.20
N ARG A 2 4.51 12.35 1.76
CA ARG A 2 5.48 13.04 2.64
C ARG A 2 4.84 14.17 3.46
N THR A 3 3.85 14.87 2.91
CA THR A 3 3.15 15.95 3.61
C THR A 3 2.35 15.42 4.80
N ILE A 4 1.73 14.25 4.67
CA ILE A 4 1.01 13.59 5.75
C ILE A 4 2.00 13.04 6.77
N TRP A 5 3.07 12.39 6.32
CA TRP A 5 4.11 11.87 7.19
C TRP A 5 4.73 12.92 8.11
N ALA A 6 5.02 14.13 7.57
CA ALA A 6 5.58 15.22 8.35
C ALA A 6 4.69 15.62 9.55
N ARG A 7 3.36 15.50 9.42
CA ARG A 7 2.42 15.78 10.51
C ARG A 7 2.55 14.82 11.69
N TYR A 8 3.03 13.58 11.41
CA TYR A 8 3.21 12.53 12.40
C TYR A 8 4.67 12.31 12.76
N GLY A 9 5.60 13.16 12.30
CA GLY A 9 7.03 13.00 12.53
C GLY A 9 7.63 11.77 11.86
N VAL A 10 7.02 11.29 10.77
CA VAL A 10 7.46 10.14 9.99
C VAL A 10 8.33 10.62 8.84
N PHE A 11 9.53 10.08 8.71
CA PHE A 11 10.50 10.45 7.67
C PHE A 11 10.91 9.29 6.77
N GLU A 12 10.49 8.07 7.13
CA GLU A 12 10.75 6.82 6.40
C GLU A 12 9.46 6.05 6.19
N PRO A 13 9.38 5.15 5.17
CA PRO A 13 8.23 4.28 5.00
C PRO A 13 7.97 3.43 6.26
N ILE A 14 6.75 3.49 6.79
CA ILE A 14 6.27 2.54 7.78
C ILE A 14 5.76 1.31 7.04
N TRP A 15 6.02 0.14 7.58
CA TRP A 15 5.54 -1.12 7.04
C TRP A 15 5.24 -2.10 8.17
N ALA A 16 4.34 -3.02 7.90
CA ALA A 16 4.00 -4.12 8.81
C ALA A 16 3.55 -5.35 8.01
N PRO A 17 3.65 -6.54 8.59
CA PRO A 17 3.03 -7.72 8.00
C PRO A 17 1.51 -7.59 8.04
N VAL A 18 0.87 -8.06 6.97
CA VAL A 18 -0.58 -8.20 6.87
C VAL A 18 -0.93 -9.67 7.04
N TRP A 19 -1.95 -9.97 7.85
CA TRP A 19 -2.36 -11.33 8.14
C TRP A 19 -3.35 -11.84 7.11
N GLU A 20 -3.19 -13.06 6.62
CA GLU A 20 -4.07 -13.69 5.63
C GLU A 20 -5.56 -13.57 6.00
N ARG A 21 -5.89 -13.73 7.27
CA ARG A 21 -7.28 -13.61 7.79
C ARG A 21 -7.89 -12.22 7.64
N THR A 22 -7.08 -11.20 7.42
CA THR A 22 -7.52 -9.80 7.22
C THR A 22 -7.52 -9.39 5.75
N VAL A 23 -7.11 -10.29 4.84
CA VAL A 23 -7.10 -10.07 3.40
C VAL A 23 -8.34 -10.70 2.77
N GLN A 24 -9.06 -9.93 1.98
CA GLN A 24 -10.18 -10.38 1.17
C GLN A 24 -9.81 -10.25 -0.31
N TRP A 25 -9.72 -11.38 -1.02
CA TRP A 25 -9.51 -11.42 -2.45
C TRP A 25 -10.85 -11.29 -3.17
N LEU A 26 -10.91 -10.42 -4.18
CA LEU A 26 -12.13 -10.13 -4.92
C LEU A 26 -12.05 -10.70 -6.33
N ASP A 27 -13.14 -11.32 -6.77
CA ASP A 27 -13.29 -11.77 -8.16
C ASP A 27 -13.73 -10.65 -9.12
N GLY A 28 -14.20 -9.53 -8.57
CA GLY A 28 -14.69 -8.37 -9.30
C GLY A 28 -14.26 -7.05 -8.67
N ILE A 29 -14.92 -5.98 -9.10
CA ILE A 29 -14.65 -4.61 -8.65
C ILE A 29 -15.54 -4.16 -7.49
N GLU A 30 -16.48 -5.01 -7.05
CA GLU A 30 -17.38 -4.72 -5.94
C GLU A 30 -17.11 -5.66 -4.77
N ALA A 31 -17.19 -5.13 -3.56
CA ALA A 31 -17.01 -5.90 -2.34
C ALA A 31 -17.91 -5.41 -1.23
N THR A 32 -18.24 -6.32 -0.33
CA THR A 32 -18.84 -6.01 0.97
C THR A 32 -17.90 -6.47 2.06
N THR A 33 -17.66 -5.60 3.03
CA THR A 33 -16.86 -5.94 4.20
C THR A 33 -17.50 -5.38 5.47
N THR A 34 -17.12 -5.93 6.62
CA THR A 34 -17.63 -5.46 7.91
C THR A 34 -16.62 -4.55 8.60
N LEU A 35 -17.11 -3.48 9.21
CA LEU A 35 -16.31 -2.61 10.05
C LEU A 35 -16.37 -3.01 11.54
N HIS A 36 -17.09 -4.10 11.85
CA HIS A 36 -17.19 -4.60 13.23
C HIS A 36 -15.81 -4.91 13.81
N GLY A 37 -15.54 -4.40 14.99
CA GLY A 37 -14.27 -4.54 15.69
C GLY A 37 -13.18 -3.54 15.27
N LEU A 38 -13.45 -2.67 14.29
CA LEU A 38 -12.52 -1.60 13.91
C LEU A 38 -12.90 -0.29 14.63
N VAL A 39 -11.89 0.43 15.12
CA VAL A 39 -12.05 1.68 15.87
C VAL A 39 -11.64 2.84 14.99
N GLN A 40 -12.53 3.82 14.79
CA GLN A 40 -12.30 5.00 13.96
C GLN A 40 -11.79 4.66 12.53
N PRO A 41 -12.43 3.71 11.79
CA PRO A 41 -11.90 3.20 10.53
C PRO A 41 -11.80 4.30 9.46
N ARG A 42 -10.77 4.19 8.62
CA ARG A 42 -10.59 5.00 7.40
C ARG A 42 -10.27 4.07 6.22
N LEU A 43 -10.57 4.53 5.01
CA LEU A 43 -10.29 3.82 3.77
C LEU A 43 -9.10 4.46 3.07
N GLU A 44 -8.14 3.63 2.67
CA GLU A 44 -6.96 4.03 1.89
C GLU A 44 -6.92 3.24 0.57
N PRO A 45 -6.91 3.91 -0.59
CA PRO A 45 -6.67 3.23 -1.87
C PRO A 45 -5.23 2.78 -1.97
N GLU A 46 -5.00 1.55 -2.47
CA GLU A 46 -3.70 0.92 -2.50
C GLU A 46 -3.36 0.31 -3.87
N ILE A 47 -2.06 0.16 -4.14
CA ILE A 47 -1.54 -0.70 -5.20
C ILE A 47 -0.88 -1.92 -4.56
N VAL A 48 -1.37 -3.10 -4.93
CA VAL A 48 -0.87 -4.38 -4.46
C VAL A 48 -0.02 -5.02 -5.54
N PHE A 49 1.18 -5.47 -5.18
CA PHE A 49 2.10 -6.16 -6.06
C PHE A 49 2.19 -7.65 -5.72
N GLY A 50 2.10 -8.50 -6.73
CA GLY A 50 2.37 -9.93 -6.58
C GLY A 50 3.71 -10.29 -7.20
N PHE A 51 4.54 -10.97 -6.43
CA PHE A 51 5.86 -11.39 -6.87
C PHE A 51 5.85 -12.78 -7.51
N ARG A 52 6.70 -12.96 -8.55
CA ARG A 52 7.09 -14.26 -9.12
C ARG A 52 8.48 -14.69 -8.69
N ALA A 53 9.29 -13.75 -8.22
CA ALA A 53 10.63 -13.98 -7.70
C ALA A 53 10.93 -12.98 -6.59
N ALA A 54 11.77 -13.36 -5.64
CA ALA A 54 12.19 -12.47 -4.56
C ALA A 54 13.01 -11.28 -5.12
N PRO A 55 12.64 -10.03 -4.79
CA PRO A 55 13.42 -8.88 -5.16
C PRO A 55 14.68 -8.77 -4.28
N ARG A 56 15.67 -7.98 -4.75
CA ARG A 56 16.89 -7.71 -4.00
C ARG A 56 17.18 -6.21 -3.96
N ALA A 57 17.83 -5.77 -2.90
CA ALA A 57 18.28 -4.39 -2.78
C ALA A 57 19.18 -3.97 -3.95
N GLY A 58 19.10 -2.71 -4.32
CA GLY A 58 19.88 -2.13 -5.42
C GLY A 58 19.37 -2.46 -6.82
N MET A 59 18.28 -3.20 -6.96
CA MET A 59 17.65 -3.45 -8.26
C MET A 59 17.17 -2.13 -8.88
N ASN A 60 17.43 -1.96 -10.18
CA ASN A 60 16.78 -0.92 -10.95
C ASN A 60 15.32 -1.26 -11.24
N GLU A 61 14.58 -0.32 -11.85
CA GLU A 61 13.14 -0.48 -12.08
C GLU A 61 12.81 -1.67 -12.99
N ALA A 62 13.61 -1.92 -14.02
CA ALA A 62 13.41 -3.03 -14.95
C ALA A 62 13.64 -4.38 -14.27
N GLU A 63 14.68 -4.49 -13.46
CA GLU A 63 14.98 -5.70 -12.67
C GLU A 63 13.88 -5.97 -11.64
N LEU A 64 13.41 -4.93 -10.94
CA LEU A 64 12.31 -5.05 -9.98
C LEU A 64 11.00 -5.47 -10.66
N THR A 65 10.67 -4.85 -11.81
CA THR A 65 9.51 -5.25 -12.62
C THR A 65 9.59 -6.70 -13.04
N GLY A 66 10.78 -7.21 -13.38
CA GLY A 66 11.03 -8.62 -13.69
C GLY A 66 10.70 -9.58 -12.54
N CYS A 67 10.74 -9.11 -11.30
CA CYS A 67 10.34 -9.89 -10.13
C CYS A 67 8.82 -9.94 -9.91
N LEU A 68 8.04 -9.09 -10.58
CA LEU A 68 6.61 -9.00 -10.40
C LEU A 68 5.85 -9.92 -11.37
N ALA A 69 4.78 -10.53 -10.88
CA ALA A 69 3.84 -11.32 -11.69
C ALA A 69 2.63 -10.48 -12.11
N TRP A 70 2.09 -9.70 -11.18
CA TRP A 70 0.88 -8.94 -11.38
C TRP A 70 0.84 -7.71 -10.46
N VAL A 71 -0.05 -6.79 -10.78
CA VAL A 71 -0.48 -5.70 -9.90
C VAL A 71 -2.00 -5.76 -9.74
N ALA A 72 -2.51 -5.23 -8.63
CA ALA A 72 -3.94 -5.04 -8.42
C ALA A 72 -4.17 -3.71 -7.71
N HIS A 73 -5.33 -3.10 -7.92
CA HIS A 73 -5.82 -2.09 -7.01
C HIS A 73 -6.30 -2.76 -5.73
N GLY A 74 -6.23 -2.05 -4.62
CA GLY A 74 -6.75 -2.52 -3.36
C GLY A 74 -7.34 -1.38 -2.55
N TYR A 75 -7.99 -1.75 -1.45
CA TYR A 75 -8.41 -0.84 -0.42
C TYR A 75 -7.95 -1.37 0.92
N GLU A 76 -7.15 -0.59 1.62
CA GLU A 76 -6.89 -0.87 3.01
C GLU A 76 -7.91 -0.14 3.89
N ILE A 77 -8.48 -0.85 4.86
CA ILE A 77 -9.22 -0.25 5.94
C ILE A 77 -8.29 -0.20 7.13
N VAL A 78 -7.77 0.99 7.39
CA VAL A 78 -6.95 1.26 8.55
C VAL A 78 -7.83 1.69 9.72
N HIS A 79 -7.39 1.40 10.94
CA HIS A 79 -8.09 1.82 12.14
C HIS A 79 -7.09 2.17 13.25
N THR A 80 -7.55 2.87 14.27
CA THR A 80 -6.66 3.25 15.36
C THR A 80 -7.38 3.28 16.70
N HIS A 81 -6.67 2.80 17.73
CA HIS A 81 -7.09 2.89 19.13
C HIS A 81 -6.72 4.26 19.76
N PHE A 82 -5.95 5.09 19.05
CA PHE A 82 -5.55 6.42 19.50
C PHE A 82 -6.66 7.42 19.19
N ASP A 83 -7.19 8.07 20.22
CA ASP A 83 -8.33 8.98 20.10
C ASP A 83 -8.07 10.12 19.11
N GLY A 84 -9.02 10.31 18.18
CA GLY A 84 -8.98 11.35 17.16
C GLY A 84 -7.80 11.25 16.21
N TRP A 85 -7.22 10.03 16.01
CA TRP A 85 -6.04 9.80 15.15
C TRP A 85 -4.82 10.61 15.59
N ARG A 86 -4.66 10.83 16.89
CA ARG A 86 -3.53 11.55 17.47
C ARG A 86 -2.52 10.56 18.04
N PHE A 87 -1.40 10.42 17.39
CA PHE A 87 -0.32 9.49 17.76
C PHE A 87 1.05 10.03 17.31
N THR A 88 2.10 9.42 17.82
CA THR A 88 3.50 9.64 17.38
C THR A 88 3.89 8.58 16.34
N ALA A 89 5.05 8.75 15.69
CA ALA A 89 5.52 7.80 14.69
C ALA A 89 5.72 6.36 15.23
N ALA A 90 6.01 6.21 16.52
CA ALA A 90 6.22 4.91 17.15
C ALA A 90 4.91 4.10 17.31
N ASP A 91 3.80 4.79 17.50
CA ASP A 91 2.51 4.17 17.78
C ASP A 91 1.97 3.34 16.60
N PRO A 92 1.92 3.87 15.34
CA PRO A 92 1.54 3.07 14.19
C PRO A 92 2.46 1.88 13.93
N VAL A 93 3.76 2.02 14.20
CA VAL A 93 4.71 0.90 14.06
C VAL A 93 4.38 -0.22 15.04
N ALA A 94 4.05 0.13 16.29
CA ALA A 94 3.65 -0.84 17.31
C ALA A 94 2.28 -1.48 17.03
N ASP A 95 1.39 -0.75 16.34
CA ASP A 95 0.03 -1.18 15.98
C ASP A 95 -0.07 -1.66 14.52
N PHE A 96 0.93 -2.38 14.05
CA PHE A 96 0.98 -3.02 12.72
C PHE A 96 0.61 -2.07 11.55
N ALA A 97 1.16 -0.85 11.58
CA ALA A 97 0.86 0.22 10.63
C ALA A 97 -0.64 0.58 10.56
N LEU A 98 -1.38 0.37 11.65
CA LEU A 98 -2.83 0.61 11.79
C LEU A 98 -3.69 -0.30 10.91
N HIS A 99 -3.14 -1.42 10.45
CA HIS A 99 -3.83 -2.36 9.56
C HIS A 99 -5.07 -2.97 10.20
N GLY A 100 -6.21 -2.84 9.51
CA GLY A 100 -7.46 -3.50 9.88
C GLY A 100 -7.89 -4.58 8.89
N ARG A 101 -8.04 -4.22 7.62
CA ARG A 101 -8.43 -5.13 6.52
C ARG A 101 -7.81 -4.67 5.22
N LEU A 102 -7.51 -5.63 4.32
CA LEU A 102 -7.07 -5.36 2.96
C LEU A 102 -8.00 -6.08 1.97
N LEU A 103 -8.63 -5.33 1.09
CA LEU A 103 -9.42 -5.85 -0.03
C LEU A 103 -8.56 -5.73 -1.29
N VAL A 104 -8.37 -6.83 -1.99
CA VAL A 104 -7.51 -6.88 -3.19
C VAL A 104 -8.37 -7.21 -4.40
N GLY A 105 -8.41 -6.31 -5.35
CA GLY A 105 -9.16 -6.44 -6.60
C GLY A 105 -8.54 -7.42 -7.60
N PRO A 106 -9.11 -7.53 -8.80
CA PRO A 106 -8.61 -8.40 -9.86
C PRO A 106 -7.15 -8.11 -10.20
N ARG A 107 -6.39 -9.19 -10.41
CA ARG A 107 -4.97 -9.14 -10.74
C ARG A 107 -4.79 -8.80 -12.22
N VAL A 108 -3.95 -7.82 -12.51
CA VAL A 108 -3.53 -7.45 -13.87
C VAL A 108 -2.09 -7.90 -14.07
N PRO A 109 -1.79 -8.79 -15.03
CA PRO A 109 -0.42 -9.22 -15.30
C PRO A 109 0.47 -8.01 -15.64
N VAL A 110 1.73 -8.03 -15.20
CA VAL A 110 2.66 -6.91 -15.46
C VAL A 110 2.94 -6.72 -16.94
N ASP A 111 2.83 -7.77 -17.74
CA ASP A 111 3.03 -7.74 -19.21
C ASP A 111 1.92 -6.94 -19.94
N ALA A 112 0.81 -6.62 -19.28
CA ALA A 112 -0.23 -5.74 -19.80
C ALA A 112 0.21 -4.27 -19.86
N PHE A 113 1.26 -3.91 -19.15
CA PHE A 113 1.80 -2.56 -19.11
C PHE A 113 2.99 -2.41 -20.04
N LYS A 114 3.08 -1.30 -20.76
CA LYS A 114 4.25 -0.98 -21.58
C LYS A 114 5.41 -0.43 -20.74
N ARG A 115 5.07 0.42 -19.77
CA ARG A 115 6.00 1.08 -18.85
C ARG A 115 5.37 1.16 -17.46
N LEU A 116 5.41 0.03 -16.73
CA LEU A 116 4.68 -0.14 -15.48
C LEU A 116 4.88 1.03 -14.49
N GLY A 117 6.13 1.44 -14.24
CA GLY A 117 6.39 2.51 -13.28
C GLY A 117 5.81 3.85 -13.67
N GLU A 118 5.93 4.23 -14.94
CA GLU A 118 5.35 5.49 -15.45
C GLU A 118 3.82 5.44 -15.45
N GLU A 119 3.23 4.33 -15.89
CA GLU A 119 1.79 4.15 -15.92
C GLU A 119 1.18 4.17 -14.51
N LEU A 120 1.80 3.48 -13.55
CA LEU A 120 1.37 3.53 -12.16
C LEU A 120 1.54 4.92 -11.53
N ALA A 121 2.63 5.63 -11.84
CA ALA A 121 2.84 6.99 -11.34
C ALA A 121 1.83 8.00 -11.92
N ALA A 122 1.37 7.77 -13.16
CA ALA A 122 0.39 8.60 -13.86
C ALA A 122 -1.06 8.29 -13.47
N LEU A 123 -1.34 7.21 -12.75
CA LEU A 123 -2.70 6.87 -12.32
C LEU A 123 -3.35 8.05 -11.61
N GLU A 124 -4.60 8.29 -11.95
CA GLU A 124 -5.50 9.18 -11.24
C GLU A 124 -6.58 8.33 -10.57
N LEU A 125 -6.96 8.71 -9.37
CA LEU A 125 -8.02 8.07 -8.63
C LEU A 125 -8.93 9.12 -8.00
N THR A 126 -10.20 8.81 -7.90
CA THR A 126 -11.19 9.61 -7.19
C THR A 126 -11.87 8.73 -6.16
N LEU A 127 -11.83 9.14 -4.91
CA LEU A 127 -12.59 8.52 -3.83
C LEU A 127 -13.95 9.21 -3.73
N SER A 128 -15.01 8.43 -3.78
CA SER A 128 -16.38 8.93 -3.65
C SER A 128 -17.14 8.13 -2.59
N CYS A 129 -18.10 8.77 -1.95
CA CYS A 129 -19.03 8.14 -1.00
C CYS A 129 -20.44 8.62 -1.31
N ASP A 130 -21.39 7.70 -1.47
CA ASP A 130 -22.79 7.99 -1.80
C ASP A 130 -22.96 8.92 -3.01
N GLY A 131 -22.11 8.70 -4.05
CA GLY A 131 -22.10 9.49 -5.27
C GLY A 131 -21.46 10.88 -5.13
N ARG A 132 -20.94 11.24 -3.96
CA ARG A 132 -20.23 12.49 -3.74
C ARG A 132 -18.72 12.24 -3.75
N GLU A 133 -18.00 13.00 -4.56
CA GLU A 133 -16.54 13.02 -4.55
C GLU A 133 -16.03 13.58 -3.22
N LEU A 134 -15.08 12.85 -2.61
CA LEU A 134 -14.44 13.22 -1.35
C LEU A 134 -13.00 13.68 -1.57
N GLU A 135 -12.23 12.97 -2.40
CA GLU A 135 -10.82 13.25 -2.61
C GLU A 135 -10.37 12.73 -3.97
N THR A 136 -9.37 13.38 -4.56
CA THR A 136 -8.65 12.91 -5.75
C THR A 136 -7.18 12.73 -5.43
N GLY A 137 -6.54 11.76 -6.08
CA GLY A 137 -5.15 11.44 -5.89
C GLY A 137 -4.45 10.99 -7.17
N HIS A 138 -3.14 10.90 -7.09
CA HIS A 138 -2.30 10.42 -8.18
C HIS A 138 -1.29 9.40 -7.68
N GLY A 139 -0.95 8.41 -8.51
CA GLY A 139 0.05 7.40 -8.15
C GLY A 139 1.40 8.00 -7.75
N ARG A 140 1.82 9.10 -8.39
CA ARG A 140 3.06 9.83 -8.05
C ARG A 140 3.09 10.40 -6.63
N ASN A 141 1.95 10.53 -5.96
CA ASN A 141 1.91 11.01 -4.57
C ASN A 141 2.58 10.02 -3.60
N VAL A 142 2.68 8.76 -3.98
CA VAL A 142 3.37 7.72 -3.22
C VAL A 142 4.84 7.70 -3.61
N LEU A 143 5.65 8.57 -3.01
CA LEU A 143 7.11 8.62 -3.20
C LEU A 143 7.57 8.73 -4.67
N GLY A 144 6.79 9.43 -5.51
CA GLY A 144 7.07 9.56 -6.94
C GLY A 144 6.44 8.47 -7.82
N GLY A 145 5.94 7.41 -7.23
CA GLY A 145 5.20 6.32 -7.87
C GLY A 145 5.21 5.04 -7.05
N PRO A 146 4.17 4.19 -7.18
CA PRO A 146 4.07 2.94 -6.42
C PRO A 146 5.27 2.00 -6.61
N LEU A 147 5.80 1.88 -7.83
CA LEU A 147 6.96 1.03 -8.09
C LEU A 147 8.23 1.58 -7.43
N ASN A 148 8.42 2.90 -7.38
CA ASN A 148 9.52 3.50 -6.64
C ASN A 148 9.35 3.30 -5.12
N ALA A 149 8.14 3.40 -4.60
CA ALA A 149 7.86 3.10 -3.19
C ALA A 149 8.22 1.65 -2.85
N LEU A 150 7.86 0.70 -3.72
CA LEU A 150 8.23 -0.70 -3.59
C LEU A 150 9.76 -0.88 -3.58
N ARG A 151 10.50 -0.22 -4.47
CA ARG A 151 11.97 -0.26 -4.51
C ARG A 151 12.58 0.23 -3.20
N LEU A 152 12.10 1.36 -2.69
CA LEU A 152 12.57 1.91 -1.40
C LEU A 152 12.27 0.94 -0.23
N TRP A 153 11.13 0.26 -0.26
CA TRP A 153 10.80 -0.76 0.74
C TRP A 153 11.76 -1.95 0.65
N VAL A 154 12.05 -2.47 -0.55
CA VAL A 154 13.00 -3.57 -0.77
C VAL A 154 14.39 -3.21 -0.24
N ASP A 155 14.87 -1.99 -0.54
CA ASP A 155 16.16 -1.49 -0.05
C ASP A 155 16.18 -1.39 1.48
N ALA A 156 15.10 -0.89 2.10
CA ALA A 156 14.99 -0.77 3.55
C ALA A 156 14.94 -2.14 4.26
N MET A 157 14.24 -3.11 3.65
CA MET A 157 14.14 -4.48 4.20
C MET A 157 15.49 -5.18 4.23
N ALA A 158 16.31 -5.00 3.20
CA ALA A 158 17.65 -5.61 3.11
C ALA A 158 18.64 -5.07 4.15
N GLN A 159 18.39 -3.88 4.70
CA GLN A 159 19.25 -3.27 5.72
C GLN A 159 18.92 -3.75 7.14
N ARG A 160 17.90 -4.56 7.33
CA ARG A 160 17.47 -5.03 8.65
C ARG A 160 18.30 -6.21 9.13
N THR A 161 18.47 -6.28 10.45
CA THR A 161 19.15 -7.40 11.11
C THR A 161 18.27 -7.93 12.24
N PRO A 162 17.83 -9.20 12.20
CA PRO A 162 18.03 -10.16 11.11
C PRO A 162 17.29 -9.73 9.84
N ALA A 163 17.80 -10.16 8.69
CA ALA A 163 17.13 -9.93 7.43
C ALA A 163 15.72 -10.54 7.47
N TRP A 164 14.72 -9.76 7.12
CA TRP A 164 13.36 -10.28 6.99
C TRP A 164 13.26 -11.07 5.69
N PRO A 165 12.75 -12.30 5.67
CA PRO A 165 12.56 -13.04 4.45
C PRO A 165 11.51 -12.33 3.58
N ILE A 166 11.89 -12.00 2.35
CA ILE A 166 11.01 -11.47 1.31
C ILE A 166 10.63 -12.62 0.38
#